data_97ebab7b14093dbf0583228027a42e51
#
_entry.id   97ebab7b14093dbf0583228027a42e51
#
_cell.length_a   1.000
_cell.length_b   1.000
_cell.length_c   1.000
_cell.angle_alpha   90.00
_cell.angle_beta   90.00
_cell.angle_gamma   90.00
#
_symmetry.space_group_name_H-M   'P 1'
#
loop_
_entity.id
_entity.type
_entity.pdbx_description
1 polymer ?
#
loop_
_entity_poly.entity_id
_entity_poly.type
_entity_poly.pdbx_seq_one_letter_code
_entity_poly.pdbx_strand_id
1 'polypeptide(L)'
;FYIITREVDLNKTYPEFQKYANRIRLFPFKRKSKSYLRKIWTLYKDIVTLRKLLKPADCVNIHDYGFELLLPAFYGKKVYWQINDLPSFFRVGIANSSKRTLRDNLLKHYFLLFKGLVTDFSVNVTKNKERIKQTIGRDAHVFYCGIEPVGIERNIQLSLDRFHKKRIHLLSSGVFFPYRNYETQLLVVEKLLQRGVDVHLNIIGSTQLNKAYSDKIMSLIDGKHLGHFVTVCGQVDGKTFKKLHEDSDLFIFINVDQSWGLAVFEAMSCGLPVIVSKSVGATEILSNNENALFVDPMNVDEIIATIIGLMTNEEQYLQIVDVSRNFHNCYSSRMLNLMLENGTE
;
A
#
# COMPACT_ATOMS: atom_id res chain seq x y z
N PHE A 1 -17.59 20.29 -3.29
CA PHE A 1 -16.41 19.69 -3.95
C PHE A 1 -16.80 18.87 -5.17
N TYR A 2 -15.84 18.65 -6.07
CA TYR A 2 -15.96 17.75 -7.21
C TYR A 2 -14.79 16.78 -7.24
N ILE A 3 -15.03 15.57 -7.72
CA ILE A 3 -14.01 14.55 -7.90
C ILE A 3 -13.74 14.43 -9.41
N ILE A 4 -12.49 14.64 -9.83
CA ILE A 4 -12.07 14.48 -11.23
C ILE A 4 -11.24 13.20 -11.32
N THR A 5 -11.70 12.25 -12.10
CA THR A 5 -11.04 10.95 -12.29
C THR A 5 -11.02 10.53 -13.75
N ARG A 6 -10.12 9.62 -14.10
CA ARG A 6 -10.03 9.06 -15.48
C ARG A 6 -11.19 8.15 -15.80
N GLU A 7 -11.53 7.31 -14.86
CA GLU A 7 -12.60 6.32 -14.93
C GLU A 7 -13.07 6.00 -13.52
N VAL A 8 -14.28 5.54 -13.39
CA VAL A 8 -14.86 5.03 -12.15
C VAL A 8 -15.85 3.94 -12.48
N ASP A 9 -15.76 2.84 -11.75
CA ASP A 9 -16.78 1.79 -11.70
C ASP A 9 -17.42 1.85 -10.31
N LEU A 10 -18.57 2.48 -10.21
CA LEU A 10 -19.26 2.68 -8.93
C LEU A 10 -19.63 1.36 -8.23
N ASN A 11 -19.77 0.27 -8.99
CA ASN A 11 -20.07 -1.04 -8.42
C ASN A 11 -18.86 -1.68 -7.72
N LYS A 12 -17.65 -1.16 -8.00
CA LYS A 12 -16.38 -1.62 -7.40
C LYS A 12 -15.82 -0.63 -6.38
N THR A 13 -16.55 0.45 -6.08
CA THR A 13 -16.17 1.42 -5.06
C THR A 13 -16.87 1.11 -3.74
N TYR A 14 -16.35 1.67 -2.64
CA TYR A 14 -17.03 1.58 -1.35
C TYR A 14 -18.44 2.18 -1.44
N PRO A 15 -19.44 1.58 -0.76
CA PRO A 15 -20.83 2.06 -0.79
C PRO A 15 -20.98 3.54 -0.45
N GLU A 16 -20.18 4.04 0.50
CA GLU A 16 -20.16 5.44 0.93
C GLU A 16 -19.77 6.38 -0.20
N PHE A 17 -18.95 5.93 -1.15
CA PHE A 17 -18.53 6.74 -2.28
C PHE A 17 -19.62 6.92 -3.34
N GLN A 18 -20.57 6.00 -3.42
CA GLN A 18 -21.69 6.05 -4.38
C GLN A 18 -22.56 7.28 -4.18
N LYS A 19 -22.72 7.78 -2.93
CA LYS A 19 -23.46 9.02 -2.64
C LYS A 19 -22.86 10.28 -3.27
N TYR A 20 -21.62 10.22 -3.73
CA TYR A 20 -20.93 11.31 -4.42
C TYR A 20 -20.91 11.16 -5.94
N ALA A 21 -21.61 10.19 -6.51
CA ALA A 21 -21.61 9.91 -7.95
C ALA A 21 -21.94 11.15 -8.82
N ASN A 22 -22.87 11.99 -8.39
CA ASN A 22 -23.23 13.23 -9.04
C ASN A 22 -22.15 14.32 -9.03
N ARG A 23 -21.15 14.19 -8.16
CA ARG A 23 -19.99 15.10 -8.04
C ARG A 23 -18.78 14.63 -8.81
N ILE A 24 -18.85 13.48 -9.48
CA ILE A 24 -17.76 12.93 -10.27
C ILE A 24 -17.79 13.55 -11.68
N ARG A 25 -16.62 13.98 -12.14
CA ARG A 25 -16.39 14.46 -13.50
C ARG A 25 -15.32 13.56 -14.14
N LEU A 26 -15.67 12.92 -15.23
CA LEU A 26 -14.72 12.08 -15.96
C LEU A 26 -13.78 12.94 -16.81
N PHE A 27 -12.51 12.65 -16.68
CA PHE A 27 -11.45 13.24 -17.47
C PHE A 27 -10.59 12.13 -18.10
N PRO A 28 -11.09 11.48 -19.18
CA PRO A 28 -10.43 10.36 -19.82
C PRO A 28 -9.25 10.83 -20.67
N PHE A 29 -8.09 11.04 -20.09
CA PHE A 29 -6.92 11.33 -20.89
C PHE A 29 -6.19 10.05 -21.33
N LYS A 30 -6.21 9.79 -22.62
CA LYS A 30 -5.57 8.63 -23.26
C LYS A 30 -4.28 9.04 -23.96
N ARG A 31 -3.13 8.57 -23.47
CA ARG A 31 -1.81 8.88 -24.07
C ARG A 31 -1.32 7.84 -25.06
N LYS A 32 -2.22 7.10 -25.72
CA LYS A 32 -1.85 6.07 -26.71
C LYS A 32 -1.73 6.73 -28.10
N SER A 33 -0.54 7.19 -28.47
CA SER A 33 -0.21 7.58 -29.84
C SER A 33 1.24 7.25 -30.15
N LYS A 34 1.52 6.77 -31.36
CA LYS A 34 2.90 6.55 -31.86
C LYS A 34 3.57 7.86 -32.32
N SER A 35 2.79 8.85 -32.75
CA SER A 35 3.29 10.15 -33.23
C SER A 35 3.61 11.11 -32.08
N TYR A 36 4.82 11.69 -32.07
CA TYR A 36 5.26 12.66 -31.08
C TYR A 36 4.45 13.96 -31.11
N LEU A 37 4.21 14.52 -32.31
CA LEU A 37 3.40 15.73 -32.47
C LEU A 37 1.97 15.54 -31.97
N ARG A 38 1.38 14.37 -32.24
CA ARG A 38 0.03 14.04 -31.73
C ARG A 38 0.01 13.93 -30.20
N LYS A 39 1.09 13.46 -29.56
CA LYS A 39 1.20 13.44 -28.09
C LYS A 39 1.21 14.85 -27.50
N ILE A 40 1.99 15.77 -28.09
CA ILE A 40 2.04 17.18 -27.65
C ILE A 40 0.66 17.85 -27.82
N TRP A 41 0.03 17.65 -28.99
CA TRP A 41 -1.30 18.20 -29.24
C TRP A 41 -2.36 17.66 -28.27
N THR A 42 -2.31 16.37 -27.97
CA THR A 42 -3.21 15.75 -26.97
C THR A 42 -2.95 16.32 -25.58
N LEU A 43 -1.69 16.47 -25.18
CA LEU A 43 -1.34 17.07 -23.89
C LEU A 43 -1.87 18.51 -23.76
N TYR A 44 -1.71 19.32 -24.82
CA TYR A 44 -2.28 20.67 -24.85
C TYR A 44 -3.81 20.65 -24.65
N LYS A 45 -4.51 19.80 -25.41
CA LYS A 45 -5.97 19.64 -25.26
C LYS A 45 -6.35 19.19 -23.84
N ASP A 46 -5.60 18.26 -23.26
CA ASP A 46 -5.84 17.76 -21.91
C ASP A 46 -5.67 18.89 -20.88
N ILE A 47 -4.62 19.71 -21.00
CA ILE A 47 -4.39 20.89 -20.14
C ILE A 47 -5.57 21.86 -20.24
N VAL A 48 -6.00 22.22 -21.45
CA VAL A 48 -7.11 23.15 -21.68
C VAL A 48 -8.42 22.59 -21.12
N THR A 49 -8.68 21.29 -21.34
CA THR A 49 -9.90 20.63 -20.84
C THR A 49 -9.92 20.56 -19.32
N LEU A 50 -8.81 20.15 -18.71
CA LEU A 50 -8.70 20.10 -17.26
C LEU A 50 -8.86 21.50 -16.65
N ARG A 51 -8.24 22.53 -17.24
CA ARG A 51 -8.39 23.92 -16.79
C ARG A 51 -9.84 24.39 -16.80
N LYS A 52 -10.62 23.99 -17.81
CA LYS A 52 -12.06 24.30 -17.88
C LYS A 52 -12.83 23.61 -16.75
N LEU A 53 -12.53 22.34 -16.47
CA LEU A 53 -13.14 21.58 -15.36
C LEU A 53 -12.80 22.17 -13.99
N LEU A 54 -11.60 22.73 -13.85
CA LEU A 54 -11.11 23.36 -12.62
C LEU A 54 -11.61 24.80 -12.42
N LYS A 55 -12.29 25.41 -13.41
CA LYS A 55 -12.72 26.81 -13.33
C LYS A 55 -13.48 27.14 -12.04
N PRO A 56 -14.45 26.33 -11.57
CA PRO A 56 -15.22 26.62 -10.36
C PRO A 56 -14.48 26.34 -9.03
N ALA A 57 -13.26 25.79 -9.07
CA ALA A 57 -12.52 25.41 -7.88
C ALA A 57 -11.49 26.48 -7.53
N ASP A 58 -11.37 26.85 -6.25
CA ASP A 58 -10.31 27.72 -5.71
C ASP A 58 -9.10 26.89 -5.27
N CYS A 59 -9.35 25.69 -4.78
CA CYS A 59 -8.39 24.74 -4.25
C CYS A 59 -8.49 23.39 -4.98
N VAL A 60 -7.36 22.76 -5.19
CA VAL A 60 -7.27 21.44 -5.82
C VAL A 60 -6.40 20.54 -4.96
N ASN A 61 -6.91 19.36 -4.63
CA ASN A 61 -6.13 18.30 -4.02
C ASN A 61 -5.85 17.21 -5.07
N ILE A 62 -4.57 16.99 -5.38
CA ILE A 62 -4.12 15.96 -6.30
C ILE A 62 -3.74 14.73 -5.47
N HIS A 63 -4.37 13.60 -5.76
CA HIS A 63 -3.99 12.33 -5.18
C HIS A 63 -3.19 11.51 -6.18
N ASP A 64 -2.04 11.02 -5.71
CA ASP A 64 -1.16 10.13 -6.44
C ASP A 64 -0.47 10.78 -7.68
N TYR A 65 0.18 9.97 -8.50
CA TYR A 65 0.96 10.41 -9.67
C TYR A 65 0.13 10.35 -10.97
N GLY A 66 0.68 10.93 -12.05
CA GLY A 66 0.10 10.92 -13.39
C GLY A 66 -0.43 12.29 -13.85
N PHE A 67 -0.45 13.27 -12.94
CA PHE A 67 -0.82 14.65 -13.25
C PHE A 67 0.40 15.56 -13.50
N GLU A 68 1.61 15.04 -13.43
CA GLU A 68 2.86 15.80 -13.55
C GLU A 68 2.91 16.65 -14.81
N LEU A 69 2.47 16.08 -15.96
CA LEU A 69 2.43 16.77 -17.22
C LEU A 69 1.26 17.78 -17.36
N LEU A 70 0.28 17.71 -16.47
CA LEU A 70 -0.91 18.55 -16.47
C LEU A 70 -0.79 19.74 -15.51
N LEU A 71 0.34 19.90 -14.80
CA LEU A 71 0.57 20.99 -13.86
C LEU A 71 0.21 22.39 -14.41
N PRO A 72 0.47 22.76 -15.67
CA PRO A 72 0.06 24.05 -16.19
C PRO A 72 -1.45 24.34 -16.12
N ALA A 73 -2.30 23.29 -16.06
CA ALA A 73 -3.74 23.46 -15.92
C ALA A 73 -4.14 24.07 -14.57
N PHE A 74 -3.29 23.96 -13.55
CA PHE A 74 -3.56 24.41 -12.18
C PHE A 74 -3.11 25.86 -11.93
N TYR A 75 -2.59 26.55 -12.93
CA TYR A 75 -2.16 27.96 -12.78
C TYR A 75 -3.26 28.84 -12.17
N GLY A 76 -2.93 29.58 -11.09
CA GLY A 76 -3.86 30.43 -10.37
C GLY A 76 -4.77 29.70 -9.37
N LYS A 77 -4.48 28.45 -9.02
CA LYS A 77 -5.19 27.66 -8.01
C LYS A 77 -4.27 27.35 -6.84
N LYS A 78 -4.83 27.16 -5.62
CA LYS A 78 -4.12 26.54 -4.51
C LYS A 78 -4.08 25.04 -4.76
N VAL A 79 -2.89 24.46 -4.86
CA VAL A 79 -2.70 23.05 -5.23
C VAL A 79 -1.99 22.33 -4.09
N TYR A 80 -2.67 21.36 -3.52
CA TYR A 80 -2.13 20.42 -2.54
C TYR A 80 -1.92 19.07 -3.23
N TRP A 81 -0.72 18.53 -3.15
CA TRP A 81 -0.42 17.26 -3.83
C TRP A 81 -0.02 16.19 -2.82
N GLN A 82 -0.91 15.22 -2.64
CA GLN A 82 -0.66 14.03 -1.84
C GLN A 82 -0.05 12.94 -2.72
N ILE A 83 1.20 12.59 -2.43
CA ILE A 83 1.96 11.57 -3.14
C ILE A 83 2.02 10.32 -2.28
N ASN A 84 1.15 9.35 -2.55
CA ASN A 84 1.12 8.06 -1.85
C ASN A 84 2.23 7.14 -2.35
N ASP A 85 2.36 7.01 -3.68
CA ASP A 85 3.42 6.29 -4.35
C ASP A 85 4.31 7.25 -5.14
N LEU A 86 5.62 7.16 -4.92
CA LEU A 86 6.57 8.05 -5.61
C LEU A 86 6.60 7.77 -7.11
N PRO A 87 6.43 8.80 -7.96
CA PRO A 87 6.73 8.71 -9.38
C PRO A 87 8.16 8.21 -9.63
N SER A 88 8.38 7.59 -10.79
CA SER A 88 9.68 6.98 -11.12
C SER A 88 10.87 7.93 -11.00
N PHE A 89 10.69 9.21 -11.32
CA PHE A 89 11.73 10.23 -11.19
C PHE A 89 12.05 10.66 -9.75
N PHE A 90 11.23 10.30 -8.76
CA PHE A 90 11.51 10.47 -7.32
C PHE A 90 12.18 9.24 -6.70
N ARG A 91 12.16 8.09 -7.36
CA ARG A 91 12.67 6.82 -6.84
C ARG A 91 14.20 6.73 -6.92
N VAL A 92 14.92 7.67 -6.32
CA VAL A 92 16.37 7.66 -6.23
C VAL A 92 16.82 6.83 -5.04
N GLY A 93 17.80 5.94 -5.26
CA GLY A 93 18.42 5.16 -4.17
C GLY A 93 17.62 3.96 -3.70
N ILE A 94 16.57 3.53 -4.42
CA ILE A 94 15.85 2.29 -4.14
C ILE A 94 16.63 1.11 -4.74
N ALA A 95 16.94 0.11 -3.93
CA ALA A 95 17.82 -1.02 -4.27
C ALA A 95 17.44 -1.80 -5.55
N ASN A 96 16.17 -1.76 -5.97
CA ASN A 96 15.66 -2.43 -7.17
C ASN A 96 15.09 -1.46 -8.21
N SER A 97 15.37 -0.15 -8.12
CA SER A 97 14.96 0.77 -9.17
C SER A 97 15.86 0.58 -10.38
N SER A 98 15.28 0.22 -11.53
CA SER A 98 15.94 0.31 -12.82
C SER A 98 16.59 1.67 -12.97
N LYS A 99 17.79 1.71 -13.62
CA LYS A 99 18.50 2.97 -13.94
C LYS A 99 17.50 3.98 -14.49
N ARG A 100 17.56 5.24 -14.03
CA ARG A 100 16.72 6.32 -14.55
C ARG A 100 16.76 6.33 -16.06
N THR A 101 15.60 6.27 -16.67
CA THR A 101 15.47 6.37 -18.12
C THR A 101 15.62 7.83 -18.56
N LEU A 102 15.96 8.05 -19.83
CA LEU A 102 15.93 9.40 -20.42
C LEU A 102 14.57 10.08 -20.22
N ARG A 103 13.49 9.30 -20.27
CA ARG A 103 12.13 9.75 -19.99
C ARG A 103 11.97 10.27 -18.57
N ASP A 104 12.49 9.58 -17.57
CA ASP A 104 12.40 10.00 -16.16
C ASP A 104 13.15 11.31 -15.94
N ASN A 105 14.31 11.48 -16.58
CA ASN A 105 15.05 12.74 -16.52
C ASN A 105 14.28 13.89 -17.17
N LEU A 106 13.67 13.69 -18.34
CA LEU A 106 12.84 14.69 -19.01
C LEU A 106 11.61 15.06 -18.16
N LEU A 107 10.94 14.09 -17.57
CA LEU A 107 9.80 14.33 -16.66
C LEU A 107 10.24 15.09 -15.41
N LYS A 108 11.39 14.77 -14.85
CA LYS A 108 11.95 15.51 -13.73
C LYS A 108 12.20 16.99 -14.08
N HIS A 109 12.85 17.25 -15.19
CA HIS A 109 13.13 18.63 -15.62
C HIS A 109 11.84 19.41 -15.90
N TYR A 110 10.89 18.79 -16.58
CA TYR A 110 9.57 19.38 -16.78
C TYR A 110 8.88 19.68 -15.46
N PHE A 111 8.89 18.75 -14.51
CA PHE A 111 8.31 18.96 -13.19
C PHE A 111 8.98 20.11 -12.44
N LEU A 112 10.30 20.22 -12.50
CA LEU A 112 11.06 21.30 -11.87
C LEU A 112 10.67 22.69 -12.41
N LEU A 113 10.26 22.82 -13.67
CA LEU A 113 9.76 24.06 -14.23
C LEU A 113 8.41 24.48 -13.63
N PHE A 114 7.55 23.51 -13.29
CA PHE A 114 6.19 23.77 -12.85
C PHE A 114 5.95 23.47 -11.35
N LYS A 115 6.97 23.04 -10.60
CA LYS A 115 6.83 22.71 -9.17
C LYS A 115 6.32 23.88 -8.33
N GLY A 116 6.55 25.10 -8.75
CA GLY A 116 6.06 26.32 -8.08
C GLY A 116 4.54 26.50 -8.18
N LEU A 117 3.84 25.75 -9.05
CA LEU A 117 2.38 25.72 -9.11
C LEU A 117 1.77 24.84 -8.02
N VAL A 118 2.56 23.99 -7.35
CA VAL A 118 2.12 23.21 -6.20
C VAL A 118 2.37 24.02 -4.95
N THR A 119 1.29 24.31 -4.22
CA THR A 119 1.35 25.06 -2.95
C THR A 119 2.07 24.23 -1.90
N ASP A 120 1.60 23.01 -1.65
CA ASP A 120 2.17 22.08 -0.69
C ASP A 120 2.16 20.64 -1.16
N PHE A 121 3.15 19.89 -0.68
CA PHE A 121 3.25 18.45 -0.86
C PHE A 121 2.93 17.73 0.43
N SER A 122 2.24 16.60 0.32
CA SER A 122 2.08 15.64 1.40
C SER A 122 2.44 14.24 0.95
N VAL A 123 2.91 13.45 1.89
CA VAL A 123 3.33 12.07 1.71
C VAL A 123 2.85 11.21 2.87
N ASN A 124 2.86 9.91 2.69
CA ASN A 124 2.41 8.98 3.71
C ASN A 124 3.53 8.38 4.59
N VAL A 125 4.80 8.75 4.35
CA VAL A 125 5.95 8.28 5.14
C VAL A 125 7.10 9.30 5.11
N THR A 126 7.89 9.35 6.17
CA THR A 126 9.03 10.27 6.32
C THR A 126 10.10 10.04 5.25
N LYS A 127 10.40 8.80 4.89
CA LYS A 127 11.36 8.51 3.82
C LYS A 127 10.97 9.10 2.47
N ASN A 128 9.68 9.24 2.17
CA ASN A 128 9.20 9.87 0.94
C ASN A 128 9.32 11.41 1.02
N LYS A 129 9.13 12.01 2.18
CA LYS A 129 9.43 13.43 2.43
C LYS A 129 10.88 13.75 2.11
N GLU A 130 11.81 12.96 2.62
CA GLU A 130 13.24 13.12 2.33
C GLU A 130 13.56 12.97 0.84
N ARG A 131 12.97 11.99 0.17
CA ARG A 131 13.13 11.78 -1.27
C ARG A 131 12.61 12.96 -2.11
N ILE A 132 11.48 13.55 -1.74
CA ILE A 132 10.95 14.78 -2.37
C ILE A 132 11.93 15.92 -2.17
N LYS A 133 12.39 16.15 -0.94
CA LYS A 133 13.36 17.19 -0.62
C LYS A 133 14.64 17.04 -1.44
N GLN A 134 15.22 15.85 -1.51
CA GLN A 134 16.42 15.56 -2.30
C GLN A 134 16.21 15.71 -3.80
N THR A 135 15.02 15.42 -4.31
CA THR A 135 14.77 15.38 -5.75
C THR A 135 14.37 16.71 -6.34
N ILE A 136 13.54 17.49 -5.64
CA ILE A 136 12.97 18.77 -6.14
C ILE A 136 13.22 19.97 -5.24
N GLY A 137 13.88 19.79 -4.10
CA GLY A 137 14.21 20.87 -3.16
C GLY A 137 12.98 21.48 -2.47
N ARG A 138 11.89 20.73 -2.35
CA ARG A 138 10.67 21.13 -1.63
C ARG A 138 10.47 20.27 -0.40
N ASP A 139 9.95 20.84 0.66
CA ASP A 139 9.50 20.09 1.82
C ASP A 139 8.12 19.46 1.56
N ALA A 140 7.72 18.51 2.41
CA ALA A 140 6.42 17.86 2.35
C ALA A 140 5.91 17.57 3.76
N HIS A 141 4.60 17.65 3.96
CA HIS A 141 3.95 17.20 5.19
C HIS A 141 3.80 15.69 5.19
N VAL A 142 3.99 15.06 6.35
CA VAL A 142 3.76 13.61 6.50
C VAL A 142 2.36 13.38 7.07
N PHE A 143 1.50 12.75 6.28
CA PHE A 143 0.16 12.34 6.69
C PHE A 143 0.06 10.83 6.58
N TYR A 144 0.15 10.14 7.68
CA TYR A 144 -0.02 8.69 7.74
C TYR A 144 -1.45 8.32 7.39
N CYS A 145 -1.62 7.40 6.41
CA CYS A 145 -2.95 6.97 5.99
C CYS A 145 -3.54 6.01 7.03
N GLY A 146 -4.70 6.36 7.58
CA GLY A 146 -5.53 5.44 8.35
C GLY A 146 -6.34 4.53 7.44
N ILE A 147 -6.95 3.51 8.03
CA ILE A 147 -7.94 2.64 7.39
C ILE A 147 -9.25 2.63 8.19
N GLU A 148 -10.34 2.26 7.54
CA GLU A 148 -11.53 1.84 8.27
C GLU A 148 -11.33 0.41 8.80
N PRO A 149 -11.76 0.12 10.04
CA PRO A 149 -11.65 -1.22 10.60
C PRO A 149 -12.38 -2.24 9.72
N VAL A 150 -11.79 -3.42 9.54
CA VAL A 150 -12.37 -4.50 8.72
C VAL A 150 -13.71 -5.02 9.30
N GLY A 151 -13.99 -4.67 10.57
CA GLY A 151 -15.24 -5.03 11.25
C GLY A 151 -15.27 -6.50 11.67
N ILE A 152 -14.15 -7.01 12.16
CA ILE A 152 -14.00 -8.31 12.79
C ILE A 152 -13.71 -8.07 14.26
N GLU A 153 -14.54 -8.64 15.15
CA GLU A 153 -14.26 -8.67 16.57
C GLU A 153 -13.62 -10.01 16.96
N ARG A 154 -12.30 -10.04 17.04
CA ARG A 154 -11.57 -11.19 17.56
C ARG A 154 -11.56 -11.09 19.08
N ASN A 155 -12.07 -12.11 19.76
CA ASN A 155 -11.95 -12.22 21.21
C ASN A 155 -10.70 -13.02 21.62
N ILE A 156 -10.29 -12.90 22.87
CA ILE A 156 -9.12 -13.60 23.41
C ILE A 156 -9.27 -15.11 23.30
N GLN A 157 -10.47 -15.65 23.58
CA GLN A 157 -10.72 -17.09 23.49
C GLN A 157 -10.48 -17.62 22.07
N LEU A 158 -10.94 -16.89 21.05
CA LEU A 158 -10.70 -17.26 19.65
C LEU A 158 -9.20 -17.25 19.31
N SER A 159 -8.43 -16.35 19.89
CA SER A 159 -6.98 -16.30 19.68
C SER A 159 -6.27 -17.48 20.38
N LEU A 160 -6.70 -17.85 21.59
CA LEU A 160 -6.20 -19.04 22.30
C LEU A 160 -6.52 -20.32 21.55
N ASP A 161 -7.76 -20.48 21.08
CA ASP A 161 -8.17 -21.65 20.29
C ASP A 161 -7.31 -21.81 19.02
N ARG A 162 -6.88 -20.70 18.44
CA ARG A 162 -5.98 -20.71 17.28
C ARG A 162 -4.53 -21.02 17.66
N PHE A 163 -4.05 -20.46 18.75
CA PHE A 163 -2.70 -20.71 19.27
C PHE A 163 -2.44 -22.20 19.50
N HIS A 164 -3.42 -22.94 20.00
CA HIS A 164 -3.32 -24.38 20.26
C HIS A 164 -3.50 -25.29 19.04
N LYS A 165 -3.76 -24.73 17.83
CA LYS A 165 -3.87 -25.53 16.61
C LYS A 165 -2.52 -26.08 16.17
N LYS A 166 -2.57 -27.31 15.61
CA LYS A 166 -1.35 -27.94 15.07
C LYS A 166 -0.79 -27.26 13.83
N ARG A 167 -1.67 -26.67 12.99
CA ARG A 167 -1.28 -26.00 11.73
C ARG A 167 -1.30 -24.48 11.92
N ILE A 168 -0.21 -23.83 11.52
CA ILE A 168 -0.11 -22.36 11.50
C ILE A 168 -0.69 -21.84 10.20
N HIS A 169 -1.66 -20.94 10.26
CA HIS A 169 -2.25 -20.26 9.13
C HIS A 169 -1.67 -18.86 8.98
N LEU A 170 -0.82 -18.69 7.98
CA LEU A 170 -0.25 -17.40 7.59
C LEU A 170 -1.14 -16.72 6.55
N LEU A 171 -1.26 -15.41 6.67
CA LEU A 171 -1.94 -14.55 5.69
C LEU A 171 -0.97 -13.50 5.16
N SER A 172 -1.01 -13.27 3.85
CA SER A 172 -0.33 -12.16 3.19
C SER A 172 -1.29 -11.47 2.22
N SER A 173 -1.20 -10.16 2.08
CA SER A 173 -2.09 -9.41 1.21
C SER A 173 -1.33 -8.38 0.36
N GLY A 174 -1.61 -8.37 -0.93
CA GLY A 174 -1.12 -7.36 -1.86
C GLY A 174 -1.10 -7.79 -3.31
N VAL A 175 -1.09 -6.82 -4.21
CA VAL A 175 -0.95 -7.06 -5.65
C VAL A 175 0.38 -7.74 -5.98
N PHE A 176 0.43 -8.57 -7.01
CA PHE A 176 1.62 -9.34 -7.37
C PHE A 176 2.64 -8.45 -8.09
N PHE A 177 3.59 -7.91 -7.31
CA PHE A 177 4.74 -7.14 -7.79
C PHE A 177 6.02 -7.58 -7.06
N PRO A 178 7.22 -7.43 -7.66
CA PRO A 178 8.48 -7.90 -7.07
C PRO A 178 8.77 -7.39 -5.66
N TYR A 179 8.37 -6.15 -5.34
CA TYR A 179 8.57 -5.59 -4.00
C TYR A 179 7.74 -6.26 -2.90
N ARG A 180 6.75 -7.08 -3.27
CA ARG A 180 5.99 -7.91 -2.31
C ARG A 180 6.78 -9.09 -1.78
N ASN A 181 7.87 -9.45 -2.48
CA ASN A 181 8.84 -10.45 -2.05
C ASN A 181 8.20 -11.83 -1.74
N TYR A 182 7.27 -12.24 -2.61
CA TYR A 182 6.60 -13.54 -2.44
C TYR A 182 7.58 -14.71 -2.53
N GLU A 183 8.69 -14.55 -3.26
CA GLU A 183 9.76 -15.55 -3.31
C GLU A 183 10.29 -15.90 -1.91
N THR A 184 10.55 -14.89 -1.09
CA THR A 184 11.00 -15.10 0.29
C THR A 184 9.90 -15.74 1.13
N GLN A 185 8.63 -15.34 0.95
CA GLN A 185 7.51 -15.94 1.68
C GLN A 185 7.36 -17.43 1.35
N LEU A 186 7.51 -17.82 0.09
CA LEU A 186 7.50 -19.23 -0.33
C LEU A 186 8.69 -20.02 0.27
N LEU A 187 9.87 -19.39 0.31
CA LEU A 187 11.06 -20.02 0.92
C LEU A 187 10.88 -20.19 2.45
N VAL A 188 10.22 -19.25 3.12
CA VAL A 188 9.86 -19.37 4.55
C VAL A 188 8.93 -20.57 4.76
N VAL A 189 7.88 -20.73 3.94
CA VAL A 189 6.96 -21.88 4.02
C VAL A 189 7.72 -23.18 3.79
N GLU A 190 8.54 -23.28 2.74
CA GLU A 190 9.35 -24.45 2.44
C GLU A 190 10.25 -24.88 3.61
N LYS A 191 10.97 -23.90 4.19
CA LYS A 191 11.87 -24.18 5.30
C LYS A 191 11.14 -24.50 6.62
N LEU A 192 9.96 -23.93 6.86
CA LEU A 192 9.12 -24.31 8.01
C LEU A 192 8.69 -25.77 7.89
N LEU A 193 8.23 -26.20 6.71
CA LEU A 193 7.86 -27.61 6.43
C LEU A 193 9.05 -28.56 6.59
N GLN A 194 10.24 -28.19 6.12
CA GLN A 194 11.49 -28.96 6.31
C GLN A 194 11.87 -29.12 7.80
N ARG A 195 11.47 -28.17 8.65
CA ARG A 195 11.66 -28.22 10.13
C ARG A 195 10.51 -28.98 10.84
N GLY A 196 9.58 -29.59 10.10
CA GLY A 196 8.45 -30.31 10.66
C GLY A 196 7.30 -29.43 11.17
N VAL A 197 7.31 -28.13 10.86
CA VAL A 197 6.24 -27.19 11.23
C VAL A 197 5.14 -27.28 10.17
N ASP A 198 3.93 -27.68 10.56
CA ASP A 198 2.76 -27.66 9.69
C ASP A 198 2.27 -26.22 9.49
N VAL A 199 2.34 -25.72 8.25
CA VAL A 199 2.03 -24.32 7.93
C VAL A 199 1.23 -24.24 6.62
N HIS A 200 0.31 -23.27 6.54
CA HIS A 200 -0.40 -22.92 5.32
C HIS A 200 -0.39 -21.40 5.11
N LEU A 201 -0.01 -20.95 3.92
CA LEU A 201 0.03 -19.54 3.54
C LEU A 201 -1.10 -19.22 2.56
N ASN A 202 -1.98 -18.29 2.94
CA ASN A 202 -2.95 -17.68 2.04
C ASN A 202 -2.42 -16.34 1.52
N ILE A 203 -2.49 -16.10 0.21
CA ILE A 203 -2.07 -14.86 -0.44
C ILE A 203 -3.27 -14.22 -1.12
N ILE A 204 -3.71 -13.06 -0.60
CA ILE A 204 -4.78 -12.26 -1.20
C ILE A 204 -4.16 -11.20 -2.11
N GLY A 205 -4.68 -11.03 -3.32
CA GLY A 205 -4.29 -9.93 -4.20
C GLY A 205 -4.40 -10.23 -5.68
N SER A 206 -4.54 -9.18 -6.48
CA SER A 206 -4.67 -9.32 -7.93
C SER A 206 -3.40 -9.86 -8.57
N THR A 207 -3.55 -10.94 -9.32
CA THR A 207 -2.50 -11.55 -10.15
C THR A 207 -2.44 -10.96 -11.57
N GLN A 208 -3.38 -10.06 -11.93
CA GLN A 208 -3.55 -9.58 -13.30
C GLN A 208 -2.71 -8.34 -13.62
N LEU A 209 -2.31 -7.55 -12.62
CA LEU A 209 -1.60 -6.28 -12.82
C LEU A 209 -0.16 -6.45 -13.30
N ASN A 210 0.50 -7.53 -12.92
CA ASN A 210 1.82 -7.92 -13.40
C ASN A 210 1.87 -9.43 -13.64
N LYS A 211 1.32 -9.84 -14.78
CA LYS A 211 1.16 -11.26 -15.12
C LYS A 211 2.50 -12.01 -15.12
N ALA A 212 3.56 -11.42 -15.63
CA ALA A 212 4.88 -12.06 -15.68
C ALA A 212 5.41 -12.42 -14.27
N TYR A 213 5.22 -11.54 -13.29
CA TYR A 213 5.59 -11.82 -11.91
C TYR A 213 4.67 -12.84 -11.26
N SER A 214 3.37 -12.75 -11.52
CA SER A 214 2.40 -13.74 -11.04
C SER A 214 2.70 -15.13 -11.57
N ASP A 215 2.95 -15.25 -12.86
CA ASP A 215 3.29 -16.54 -13.51
C ASP A 215 4.60 -17.11 -12.92
N LYS A 216 5.60 -16.28 -12.64
CA LYS A 216 6.83 -16.68 -11.93
C LYS A 216 6.52 -17.26 -10.55
N ILE A 217 5.68 -16.59 -9.75
CA ILE A 217 5.34 -17.07 -8.39
C ILE A 217 4.57 -18.39 -8.46
N MET A 218 3.61 -18.51 -9.37
CA MET A 218 2.88 -19.78 -9.58
C MET A 218 3.83 -20.91 -9.97
N SER A 219 4.76 -20.66 -10.89
CA SER A 219 5.79 -21.67 -11.29
C SER A 219 6.70 -22.07 -10.12
N LEU A 220 7.00 -21.15 -9.20
CA LEU A 220 7.77 -21.47 -7.99
C LEU A 220 6.97 -22.34 -7.02
N ILE A 221 5.67 -22.09 -6.86
CA ILE A 221 4.78 -22.92 -6.03
C ILE A 221 4.74 -24.35 -6.57
N ASP A 222 4.55 -24.49 -7.88
CA ASP A 222 4.50 -25.81 -8.55
C ASP A 222 5.86 -26.52 -8.50
N GLY A 223 6.94 -25.85 -8.86
CA GLY A 223 8.29 -26.40 -8.91
C GLY A 223 8.84 -26.80 -7.54
N LYS A 224 8.35 -26.21 -6.46
CA LYS A 224 8.69 -26.57 -5.07
C LYS A 224 7.66 -27.49 -4.41
N HIS A 225 6.65 -27.95 -5.15
CA HIS A 225 5.55 -28.79 -4.65
C HIS A 225 4.80 -28.19 -3.45
N LEU A 226 4.66 -26.85 -3.42
CA LEU A 226 4.01 -26.15 -2.33
C LEU A 226 2.49 -25.98 -2.49
N GLY A 227 1.87 -26.53 -3.53
CA GLY A 227 0.44 -26.34 -3.83
C GLY A 227 -0.53 -26.78 -2.73
N HIS A 228 -0.14 -27.70 -1.84
CA HIS A 228 -0.94 -28.05 -0.65
C HIS A 228 -0.74 -27.13 0.56
N PHE A 229 0.27 -26.27 0.52
CA PHE A 229 0.69 -25.42 1.63
C PHE A 229 0.58 -23.92 1.32
N VAL A 230 0.30 -23.57 0.07
CA VAL A 230 0.14 -22.18 -0.38
C VAL A 230 -1.09 -22.06 -1.25
N THR A 231 -1.97 -21.12 -0.89
CA THR A 231 -3.16 -20.80 -1.70
C THR A 231 -3.07 -19.35 -2.18
N VAL A 232 -3.03 -19.17 -3.50
CA VAL A 232 -3.16 -17.84 -4.11
C VAL A 232 -4.65 -17.58 -4.34
N CYS A 233 -5.26 -16.78 -3.44
CA CYS A 233 -6.69 -16.52 -3.43
C CYS A 233 -7.14 -15.54 -4.54
N GLY A 234 -6.18 -14.81 -5.16
CA GLY A 234 -6.53 -13.76 -6.11
C GLY A 234 -7.23 -12.57 -5.45
N GLN A 235 -8.00 -11.83 -6.25
CA GLN A 235 -8.83 -10.75 -5.73
C GLN A 235 -10.12 -11.37 -5.16
N VAL A 236 -10.38 -11.15 -3.88
CA VAL A 236 -11.52 -11.71 -3.15
C VAL A 236 -12.57 -10.63 -2.86
N ASP A 237 -13.79 -11.04 -2.60
CA ASP A 237 -14.86 -10.16 -2.10
C ASP A 237 -14.69 -9.88 -0.60
N GLY A 238 -15.44 -8.91 -0.06
CA GLY A 238 -15.35 -8.48 1.33
C GLY A 238 -15.67 -9.59 2.34
N LYS A 239 -16.56 -10.54 2.00
CA LYS A 239 -16.91 -11.67 2.87
C LYS A 239 -15.75 -12.65 2.97
N THR A 240 -15.18 -13.02 1.84
CA THR A 240 -14.01 -13.92 1.77
C THR A 240 -12.79 -13.27 2.41
N PHE A 241 -12.60 -11.95 2.22
CA PHE A 241 -11.53 -11.19 2.87
C PHE A 241 -11.61 -11.27 4.39
N LYS A 242 -12.80 -11.01 4.96
CA LYS A 242 -13.03 -11.13 6.40
C LYS A 242 -12.75 -12.55 6.89
N LYS A 243 -13.29 -13.55 6.21
CA LYS A 243 -13.09 -14.95 6.57
C LYS A 243 -11.61 -15.35 6.58
N LEU A 244 -10.82 -14.94 5.58
CA LEU A 244 -9.39 -15.24 5.54
C LEU A 244 -8.63 -14.59 6.70
N HIS A 245 -9.02 -13.38 7.12
CA HIS A 245 -8.45 -12.75 8.32
C HIS A 245 -8.87 -13.46 9.61
N GLU A 246 -10.13 -13.90 9.71
CA GLU A 246 -10.62 -14.69 10.84
C GLU A 246 -9.92 -16.05 10.93
N ASP A 247 -9.68 -16.71 9.82
CA ASP A 247 -9.11 -18.05 9.75
C ASP A 247 -7.57 -18.08 9.87
N SER A 248 -6.90 -16.94 9.90
CA SER A 248 -5.44 -16.85 9.99
C SER A 248 -4.97 -16.64 11.42
N ASP A 249 -3.74 -17.08 11.70
CA ASP A 249 -3.09 -16.93 13.00
C ASP A 249 -2.09 -15.77 13.01
N LEU A 250 -1.38 -15.54 11.91
CA LEU A 250 -0.41 -14.48 11.74
C LEU A 250 -0.58 -13.80 10.38
N PHE A 251 -0.34 -12.50 10.33
CA PHE A 251 -0.19 -11.76 9.08
C PHE A 251 1.28 -11.47 8.82
N ILE A 252 1.77 -11.84 7.63
CA ILE A 252 3.16 -11.59 7.23
C ILE A 252 3.20 -10.56 6.11
N PHE A 253 4.02 -9.52 6.29
CA PHE A 253 4.18 -8.42 5.33
C PHE A 253 5.65 -8.17 5.05
N ILE A 254 6.27 -9.10 4.31
CA ILE A 254 7.71 -9.19 4.05
C ILE A 254 8.10 -8.39 2.79
N ASN A 255 7.52 -7.22 2.63
CA ASN A 255 7.75 -6.38 1.46
C ASN A 255 9.11 -5.68 1.52
N VAL A 256 9.67 -5.39 0.33
CA VAL A 256 10.91 -4.62 0.19
C VAL A 256 10.55 -3.20 -0.24
N ASP A 257 10.93 -2.20 0.58
CA ASP A 257 10.76 -0.77 0.29
C ASP A 257 9.32 -0.34 -0.07
N GLN A 258 8.34 -0.85 0.66
CA GLN A 258 6.95 -0.39 0.57
C GLN A 258 6.80 1.00 1.22
N SER A 259 6.06 1.91 0.57
CA SER A 259 5.83 3.25 1.12
C SER A 259 5.08 3.21 2.45
N TRP A 260 3.89 2.61 2.52
CA TRP A 260 3.10 2.59 3.74
C TRP A 260 2.76 1.18 4.20
N GLY A 261 1.77 0.54 3.62
CA GLY A 261 1.36 -0.82 3.99
C GLY A 261 0.01 -0.86 4.71
N LEU A 262 -1.05 -0.38 4.06
CA LEU A 262 -2.42 -0.40 4.61
C LEU A 262 -2.85 -1.79 5.09
N ALA A 263 -2.46 -2.86 4.38
CA ALA A 263 -2.78 -4.23 4.74
C ALA A 263 -2.27 -4.66 6.12
N VAL A 264 -1.20 -4.02 6.63
CA VAL A 264 -0.73 -4.25 8.02
C VAL A 264 -1.79 -3.78 9.01
N PHE A 265 -2.32 -2.59 8.80
CA PHE A 265 -3.34 -2.02 9.68
C PHE A 265 -4.70 -2.71 9.53
N GLU A 266 -5.04 -3.19 8.32
CA GLU A 266 -6.20 -4.05 8.09
C GLU A 266 -6.12 -5.33 8.93
N ALA A 267 -4.97 -5.99 8.92
CA ALA A 267 -4.74 -7.19 9.74
C ALA A 267 -4.78 -6.88 11.24
N MET A 268 -4.14 -5.78 11.68
CA MET A 268 -4.19 -5.33 13.08
C MET A 268 -5.62 -5.04 13.53
N SER A 269 -6.46 -4.42 12.67
CA SER A 269 -7.86 -4.16 12.99
C SER A 269 -8.70 -5.42 13.18
N CYS A 270 -8.23 -6.55 12.65
CA CYS A 270 -8.80 -7.88 12.86
C CYS A 270 -8.22 -8.59 14.09
N GLY A 271 -7.32 -7.96 14.84
CA GLY A 271 -6.60 -8.57 15.95
C GLY A 271 -5.60 -9.65 15.52
N LEU A 272 -5.10 -9.61 14.26
CA LEU A 272 -4.02 -10.49 13.82
C LEU A 272 -2.67 -9.92 14.28
N PRO A 273 -1.81 -10.71 14.93
CA PRO A 273 -0.42 -10.35 15.10
C PRO A 273 0.26 -10.19 13.74
N VAL A 274 1.05 -9.13 13.59
CA VAL A 274 1.68 -8.77 12.32
C VAL A 274 3.20 -8.91 12.40
N ILE A 275 3.78 -9.61 11.41
CA ILE A 275 5.23 -9.67 11.18
C ILE A 275 5.52 -8.80 9.96
N VAL A 276 6.26 -7.72 10.17
CA VAL A 276 6.45 -6.65 9.19
C VAL A 276 7.92 -6.47 8.86
N SER A 277 8.23 -6.32 7.59
CA SER A 277 9.58 -5.96 7.15
C SER A 277 10.00 -4.58 7.68
N LYS A 278 11.22 -4.48 8.20
CA LYS A 278 11.86 -3.21 8.64
C LYS A 278 11.91 -2.14 7.54
N SER A 279 11.73 -2.50 6.28
CA SER A 279 11.75 -1.57 5.13
C SER A 279 10.39 -0.98 4.76
N VAL A 280 9.32 -1.36 5.46
CA VAL A 280 7.95 -0.90 5.22
C VAL A 280 7.66 0.36 6.03
N GLY A 281 6.98 1.34 5.42
CA GLY A 281 6.65 2.61 6.09
C GLY A 281 5.78 2.49 7.34
N ALA A 282 4.97 1.46 7.46
CA ALA A 282 4.17 1.21 8.68
C ALA A 282 5.03 1.15 9.95
N THR A 283 6.31 0.75 9.85
CA THR A 283 7.24 0.70 10.99
C THR A 283 7.57 2.09 11.56
N GLU A 284 7.26 3.19 10.87
CA GLU A 284 7.46 4.54 11.40
C GLU A 284 6.55 4.85 12.61
N ILE A 285 5.44 4.12 12.75
CA ILE A 285 4.47 4.32 13.84
C ILE A 285 4.22 3.06 14.67
N LEU A 286 4.76 1.92 14.26
CA LEU A 286 4.69 0.68 14.99
C LEU A 286 5.90 0.54 15.92
N SER A 287 5.74 -0.24 17.01
CA SER A 287 6.79 -0.56 17.97
C SER A 287 7.12 -2.05 17.91
N ASN A 288 8.40 -2.35 17.65
CA ASN A 288 8.85 -3.73 17.56
C ASN A 288 8.71 -4.45 18.91
N ASN A 289 8.22 -5.68 18.89
CA ASN A 289 7.93 -6.54 20.05
C ASN A 289 6.80 -6.03 20.98
N GLU A 290 6.13 -4.94 20.64
CA GLU A 290 4.99 -4.40 21.38
C GLU A 290 3.68 -4.62 20.63
N ASN A 291 3.55 -4.02 19.43
CA ASN A 291 2.34 -4.11 18.61
C ASN A 291 2.56 -4.75 17.24
N ALA A 292 3.81 -5.03 16.89
CA ALA A 292 4.23 -5.73 15.68
C ALA A 292 5.60 -6.39 15.89
N LEU A 293 5.96 -7.34 15.04
CA LEU A 293 7.28 -7.96 15.02
C LEU A 293 8.03 -7.55 13.75
N PHE A 294 9.23 -6.98 13.91
CA PHE A 294 10.00 -6.46 12.78
C PHE A 294 11.09 -7.44 12.37
N VAL A 295 11.15 -7.70 11.04
CA VAL A 295 12.14 -8.62 10.45
C VAL A 295 12.84 -7.99 9.25
N ASP A 296 14.07 -8.45 8.98
CA ASP A 296 14.72 -8.18 7.70
C ASP A 296 14.04 -9.01 6.60
N PRO A 297 13.49 -8.40 5.54
CA PRO A 297 12.79 -9.10 4.46
C PRO A 297 13.68 -10.07 3.66
N MET A 298 15.00 -9.95 3.78
CA MET A 298 15.97 -10.82 3.12
C MET A 298 16.54 -11.91 4.05
N ASN A 299 16.26 -11.85 5.35
CA ASN A 299 16.73 -12.82 6.33
C ASN A 299 15.66 -13.88 6.63
N VAL A 300 15.64 -14.95 5.84
CA VAL A 300 14.66 -16.04 5.95
C VAL A 300 14.70 -16.71 7.33
N ASP A 301 15.90 -16.89 7.91
CA ASP A 301 16.02 -17.55 9.21
C ASP A 301 15.52 -16.67 10.36
N GLU A 302 15.69 -15.35 10.31
CA GLU A 302 15.07 -14.39 11.24
C GLU A 302 13.54 -14.46 11.15
N ILE A 303 12.97 -14.48 9.93
CA ILE A 303 11.52 -14.58 9.74
C ILE A 303 10.97 -15.86 10.35
N ILE A 304 11.62 -17.00 10.09
CA ILE A 304 11.23 -18.31 10.63
C ILE A 304 11.32 -18.32 12.16
N ALA A 305 12.42 -17.84 12.72
CA ALA A 305 12.61 -17.77 14.16
C ALA A 305 11.52 -16.92 14.83
N THR A 306 11.15 -15.79 14.19
CA THR A 306 10.08 -14.91 14.66
C THR A 306 8.71 -15.61 14.62
N ILE A 307 8.38 -16.33 13.55
CA ILE A 307 7.13 -17.09 13.43
C ILE A 307 7.07 -18.17 14.52
N ILE A 308 8.10 -19.01 14.62
CA ILE A 308 8.15 -20.10 15.60
C ILE A 308 8.12 -19.55 17.04
N GLY A 309 8.93 -18.53 17.32
CA GLY A 309 9.01 -17.90 18.65
C GLY A 309 7.65 -17.38 19.12
N LEU A 310 6.93 -16.66 18.23
CA LEU A 310 5.61 -16.16 18.57
C LEU A 310 4.59 -17.31 18.74
N MET A 311 4.63 -18.32 17.88
CA MET A 311 3.70 -19.46 17.92
C MET A 311 4.04 -20.51 19.00
N THR A 312 5.09 -20.30 19.77
CA THR A 312 5.44 -21.12 20.94
C THR A 312 5.35 -20.34 22.26
N ASN A 313 5.04 -19.05 22.20
CA ASN A 313 4.92 -18.18 23.38
C ASN A 313 3.51 -17.56 23.43
N GLU A 314 2.61 -18.24 24.15
CA GLU A 314 1.20 -17.84 24.28
C GLU A 314 1.04 -16.45 24.89
N GLU A 315 1.81 -16.13 25.94
CA GLU A 315 1.73 -14.84 26.62
C GLU A 315 2.08 -13.68 25.65
N GLN A 316 3.18 -13.81 24.92
CA GLN A 316 3.59 -12.83 23.93
C GLN A 316 2.57 -12.72 22.78
N TYR A 317 2.03 -13.85 22.32
CA TYR A 317 1.02 -13.88 21.27
C TYR A 317 -0.21 -13.06 21.67
N LEU A 318 -0.76 -13.32 22.86
CA LEU A 318 -1.95 -12.64 23.37
C LEU A 318 -1.67 -11.15 23.64
N GLN A 319 -0.52 -10.82 24.19
CA GLN A 319 -0.09 -9.43 24.39
C GLN A 319 -0.09 -8.66 23.06
N ILE A 320 0.51 -9.21 22.01
CA ILE A 320 0.56 -8.56 20.70
C ILE A 320 -0.84 -8.44 20.09
N VAL A 321 -1.69 -9.45 20.23
CA VAL A 321 -3.09 -9.40 19.76
C VAL A 321 -3.83 -8.22 20.40
N ASP A 322 -3.75 -8.08 21.71
CA ASP A 322 -4.46 -7.02 22.45
C ASP A 322 -3.90 -5.63 22.15
N VAL A 323 -2.56 -5.48 22.23
CA VAL A 323 -1.90 -4.18 21.97
C VAL A 323 -2.09 -3.74 20.51
N SER A 324 -2.00 -4.65 19.54
CA SER A 324 -2.21 -4.36 18.12
C SER A 324 -3.61 -3.80 17.85
N ARG A 325 -4.63 -4.43 18.42
CA ARG A 325 -6.02 -4.00 18.29
C ARG A 325 -6.25 -2.63 18.92
N ASN A 326 -5.76 -2.43 20.14
CA ASN A 326 -5.90 -1.15 20.85
C ASN A 326 -5.15 -0.02 20.13
N PHE A 327 -3.94 -0.28 19.64
CA PHE A 327 -3.16 0.67 18.86
C PHE A 327 -3.91 1.14 17.62
N HIS A 328 -4.46 0.21 16.84
CA HIS A 328 -5.22 0.53 15.62
C HIS A 328 -6.40 1.47 15.93
N ASN A 329 -7.20 1.17 16.96
CA ASN A 329 -8.35 1.96 17.34
C ASN A 329 -7.98 3.39 17.74
N CYS A 330 -6.96 3.55 18.58
CA CYS A 330 -6.46 4.86 19.01
C CYS A 330 -5.88 5.67 17.86
N TYR A 331 -5.15 5.01 16.95
CA TYR A 331 -4.48 5.66 15.84
C TYR A 331 -5.46 6.23 14.81
N SER A 332 -6.48 5.45 14.42
CA SER A 332 -7.49 5.90 13.44
C SER A 332 -8.23 7.15 13.91
N SER A 333 -8.62 7.21 15.18
CA SER A 333 -9.27 8.37 15.79
C SER A 333 -8.36 9.59 15.85
N ARG A 334 -7.09 9.40 16.23
CA ARG A 334 -6.09 10.48 16.30
C ARG A 334 -5.82 11.09 14.93
N MET A 335 -5.71 10.25 13.89
CA MET A 335 -5.47 10.74 12.52
C MET A 335 -6.62 11.56 11.99
N LEU A 336 -7.87 11.13 12.24
CA LEU A 336 -9.04 11.90 11.83
C LEU A 336 -9.04 13.29 12.49
N ASN A 337 -8.74 13.37 13.78
CA ASN A 337 -8.68 14.63 14.51
C ASN A 337 -7.58 15.55 13.96
N LEU A 338 -6.37 15.02 13.70
CA LEU A 338 -5.28 15.79 13.09
C LEU A 338 -5.63 16.32 11.69
N MET A 339 -6.34 15.54 10.89
CA MET A 339 -6.82 15.99 9.57
C MET A 339 -7.86 17.11 9.69
N LEU A 340 -8.73 17.04 10.69
CA LEU A 340 -9.75 18.08 10.93
C LEU A 340 -9.13 19.36 11.50
N GLU A 341 -8.15 19.26 12.40
CA GLU A 341 -7.44 20.42 12.99
C GLU A 341 -6.61 21.16 11.94
N ASN A 342 -5.88 20.47 11.07
CA ASN A 342 -5.07 21.08 10.02
C ASN A 342 -5.89 21.55 8.79
N GLY A 343 -7.15 21.17 8.68
CA GLY A 343 -8.06 21.62 7.61
C GLY A 343 -8.80 22.93 7.93
N THR A 344 -8.60 23.49 9.12
CA THR A 344 -9.24 24.73 9.61
C THR A 344 -8.32 25.94 9.62
N GLU A 345 -7.05 25.81 9.26
CA GLU A 345 -6.10 26.90 8.94
C GLU A 345 -6.01 27.08 7.41
#